data_672b5cdcb4f6de4524046da4a9d3115b
#
_entry.id   672b5cdcb4f6de4524046da4a9d3115b
#
_cell.length_a   1.000
_cell.length_b   1.000
_cell.length_c   1.000
_cell.angle_alpha   90.00
_cell.angle_beta   90.00
_cell.angle_gamma   90.00
#
_symmetry.space_group_name_H-M   'P 1'
#
loop_
_entity.id
_entity.type
_entity.pdbx_description
1 polymer ?
#
loop_
_entity_poly.entity_id
_entity_poly.type
_entity_poly.pdbx_seq_one_letter_code
_entity_poly.pdbx_strand_id
1 'polypeptide(L)'
;MRARREALSAAQAAEWSEQIQAHLLGAEVFTRARRVALYAAFKNEARTERLLAQALAEGKQVLFPRMRGRGPDMDFCEVKDPGEMVLSRLGFREPQARAPVVAVELIDLMLLPGVSFDRQGFRLGFGGGCYDRVLPRLRAEAWTCGVAYGFQVVAELPREAHDVPVKLLVTEGGFVPIPRG
;
A
#
# COMPACT_ATOMS: atom_id res chain seq x y z
N MET A 1 -1.02 18.34 -1.02
CA MET A 1 -0.43 17.13 -0.40
C MET A 1 0.79 16.62 -1.18
N ARG A 2 0.66 16.32 -2.47
CA ARG A 2 1.75 15.76 -3.29
C ARG A 2 3.05 16.58 -3.24
N ALA A 3 2.99 17.88 -3.50
CA ALA A 3 4.17 18.75 -3.44
C ALA A 3 4.83 18.76 -2.04
N ARG A 4 4.02 18.74 -0.96
CA ARG A 4 4.55 18.66 0.41
C ARG A 4 5.28 17.35 0.65
N ARG A 5 4.76 16.21 0.15
CA ARG A 5 5.42 14.91 0.25
C ARG A 5 6.72 14.87 -0.54
N GLU A 6 6.70 15.37 -1.78
CA GLU A 6 7.90 15.43 -2.64
C GLU A 6 8.99 16.34 -2.07
N ALA A 7 8.61 17.35 -1.27
CA ALA A 7 9.54 18.28 -0.60
C ALA A 7 10.14 17.75 0.72
N LEU A 8 9.73 16.58 1.20
CA LEU A 8 10.36 15.97 2.38
C LEU A 8 11.83 15.68 2.12
N SER A 9 12.68 15.96 3.10
CA SER A 9 14.07 15.51 3.05
C SER A 9 14.14 13.98 3.05
N ALA A 10 15.19 13.41 2.46
CA ALA A 10 15.41 11.96 2.48
C ALA A 10 15.49 11.38 3.90
N ALA A 11 16.09 12.15 4.83
CA ALA A 11 16.18 11.76 6.24
C ALA A 11 14.79 11.72 6.90
N GLN A 12 13.97 12.74 6.72
CA GLN A 12 12.63 12.80 7.29
C GLN A 12 11.72 11.70 6.73
N ALA A 13 11.76 11.48 5.40
CA ALA A 13 11.01 10.41 4.77
C ALA A 13 11.45 9.01 5.26
N ALA A 14 12.75 8.82 5.49
CA ALA A 14 13.28 7.58 6.04
C ALA A 14 12.83 7.36 7.49
N GLU A 15 12.99 8.37 8.36
CA GLU A 15 12.59 8.31 9.77
C GLU A 15 11.10 7.97 9.93
N TRP A 16 10.23 8.71 9.25
CA TRP A 16 8.79 8.47 9.33
C TRP A 16 8.38 7.13 8.73
N SER A 17 9.06 6.70 7.65
CA SER A 17 8.82 5.36 7.10
C SER A 17 9.19 4.25 8.07
N GLU A 18 10.27 4.40 8.84
CA GLU A 18 10.68 3.43 9.86
C GLU A 18 9.64 3.34 10.99
N GLN A 19 9.11 4.48 11.46
CA GLN A 19 8.05 4.51 12.47
C GLN A 19 6.78 3.82 11.97
N ILE A 20 6.34 4.13 10.75
CA ILE A 20 5.18 3.48 10.12
C ILE A 20 5.37 1.97 10.04
N GLN A 21 6.52 1.52 9.54
CA GLN A 21 6.81 0.09 9.41
C GLN A 21 6.89 -0.61 10.77
N ALA A 22 7.42 0.06 11.80
CA ALA A 22 7.44 -0.48 13.15
C ALA A 22 6.02 -0.72 13.71
N HIS A 23 5.10 0.22 13.51
CA HIS A 23 3.69 0.05 13.88
C HIS A 23 3.04 -1.15 13.17
N LEU A 24 3.28 -1.29 11.87
CA LEU A 24 2.72 -2.39 11.08
C LEU A 24 3.31 -3.75 11.48
N LEU A 25 4.62 -3.84 11.71
CA LEU A 25 5.29 -5.07 12.14
C LEU A 25 4.76 -5.59 13.48
N GLY A 26 4.39 -4.69 14.40
CA GLY A 26 3.77 -5.05 15.69
C GLY A 26 2.27 -5.34 15.63
N ALA A 27 1.63 -5.13 14.48
CA ALA A 27 0.18 -5.27 14.36
C ALA A 27 -0.26 -6.71 14.06
N GLU A 28 -1.33 -7.16 14.73
CA GLU A 28 -1.89 -8.50 14.55
C GLU A 28 -2.27 -8.79 13.08
N VAL A 29 -2.74 -7.78 12.35
CA VAL A 29 -3.10 -7.91 10.93
C VAL A 29 -1.90 -8.26 10.06
N PHE A 30 -0.68 -7.82 10.41
CA PHE A 30 0.54 -8.19 9.71
C PHE A 30 1.05 -9.57 10.16
N THR A 31 1.08 -9.82 11.47
CA THR A 31 1.63 -11.08 12.00
C THR A 31 0.81 -12.29 11.57
N ARG A 32 -0.52 -12.16 11.48
CA ARG A 32 -1.43 -13.23 11.04
C ARG A 32 -1.52 -13.43 9.54
N ALA A 33 -1.24 -12.39 8.77
CA ALA A 33 -1.33 -12.46 7.31
C ALA A 33 -0.30 -13.46 6.75
N ARG A 34 -0.76 -14.34 5.89
CA ARG A 34 0.10 -15.27 5.13
C ARG A 34 0.47 -14.70 3.76
N ARG A 35 -0.45 -13.94 3.14
CA ARG A 35 -0.26 -13.25 1.86
C ARG A 35 -0.41 -11.77 2.04
N VAL A 36 0.69 -11.05 1.84
CA VAL A 36 0.78 -9.61 2.07
C VAL A 36 1.04 -8.91 0.74
N ALA A 37 0.12 -8.05 0.33
CA ALA A 37 0.34 -7.17 -0.81
C ALA A 37 0.93 -5.84 -0.34
N LEU A 38 2.14 -5.54 -0.83
CA LEU A 38 2.85 -4.29 -0.61
C LEU A 38 2.81 -3.44 -1.88
N TYR A 39 3.33 -2.23 -1.80
CA TYR A 39 3.62 -1.37 -2.94
C TYR A 39 5.08 -0.96 -2.94
N ALA A 40 5.65 -0.68 -4.10
CA ALA A 40 6.98 -0.10 -4.21
C ALA A 40 6.88 1.43 -4.06
N ALA A 41 7.47 1.96 -2.99
CA ALA A 41 7.39 3.39 -2.68
C ALA A 41 7.95 4.24 -3.83
N PHE A 42 7.22 5.28 -4.20
CA PHE A 42 7.53 6.18 -5.29
C PHE A 42 7.33 7.65 -4.86
N LYS A 43 8.22 8.55 -5.28
CA LYS A 43 8.13 9.99 -4.97
C LYS A 43 7.89 10.30 -3.49
N ASN A 44 8.78 9.84 -2.65
CA ASN A 44 8.70 9.99 -1.20
C ASN A 44 7.42 9.41 -0.55
N GLU A 45 6.82 8.37 -1.14
CA GLU A 45 5.85 7.56 -0.40
C GLU A 45 6.52 6.87 0.79
N ALA A 46 5.74 6.56 1.82
CA ALA A 46 6.24 5.78 2.94
C ALA A 46 6.78 4.43 2.45
N ARG A 47 7.98 4.10 2.89
CA ARG A 47 8.72 2.92 2.44
C ARG A 47 8.15 1.64 3.03
N THR A 48 8.33 0.50 2.32
CA THR A 48 7.84 -0.82 2.71
C THR A 48 8.92 -1.90 2.71
N GLU A 49 10.19 -1.54 2.51
CA GLU A 49 11.28 -2.50 2.34
C GLU A 49 11.54 -3.34 3.60
N ARG A 50 11.39 -2.77 4.79
CA ARG A 50 11.52 -3.49 6.05
C ARG A 50 10.37 -4.50 6.24
N LEU A 51 9.16 -4.13 5.85
CA LEU A 51 8.00 -5.04 5.84
C LEU A 51 8.23 -6.20 4.85
N LEU A 52 8.77 -5.91 3.65
CA LEU A 52 9.16 -6.92 2.68
C LEU A 52 10.17 -7.91 3.28
N ALA A 53 11.27 -7.39 3.84
CA ALA A 53 12.31 -8.23 4.42
C ALA A 53 11.78 -9.12 5.54
N GLN A 54 10.99 -8.57 6.45
CA GLN A 54 10.39 -9.31 7.57
C GLN A 54 9.38 -10.35 7.08
N ALA A 55 8.50 -9.99 6.14
CA ALA A 55 7.53 -10.91 5.59
C ALA A 55 8.18 -12.12 4.92
N LEU A 56 9.24 -11.89 4.13
CA LEU A 56 10.00 -12.97 3.51
C LEU A 56 10.72 -13.85 4.56
N ALA A 57 11.31 -13.25 5.58
CA ALA A 57 11.97 -13.99 6.68
C ALA A 57 10.98 -14.87 7.45
N GLU A 58 9.72 -14.44 7.58
CA GLU A 58 8.63 -15.22 8.20
C GLU A 58 7.98 -16.24 7.24
N GLY A 59 8.47 -16.37 6.01
CA GLY A 59 7.92 -17.29 5.02
C GLY A 59 6.54 -16.88 4.48
N LYS A 60 6.17 -15.61 4.59
CA LYS A 60 4.94 -15.10 4.00
C LYS A 60 5.09 -14.96 2.48
N GLN A 61 3.99 -15.12 1.76
CA GLN A 61 3.92 -14.81 0.34
C GLN A 61 3.75 -13.31 0.16
N VAL A 62 4.75 -12.65 -0.44
CA VAL A 62 4.73 -11.20 -0.64
C VAL A 62 4.40 -10.88 -2.09
N LEU A 63 3.45 -9.97 -2.27
CA LEU A 63 2.92 -9.60 -3.57
C LEU A 63 3.13 -8.11 -3.82
N PHE A 64 3.43 -7.75 -5.07
CA PHE A 64 3.50 -6.37 -5.52
C PHE A 64 2.62 -6.17 -6.75
N PRO A 65 2.05 -4.96 -6.93
CA PRO A 65 1.28 -4.65 -8.12
C PRO A 65 2.20 -4.54 -9.35
N ARG A 66 1.70 -5.04 -10.49
CA ARG A 66 2.26 -4.87 -11.82
C ARG A 66 1.17 -4.38 -12.75
N MET A 67 1.43 -3.29 -13.46
CA MET A 67 0.44 -2.72 -14.38
C MET A 67 0.23 -3.59 -15.61
N ARG A 68 -1.02 -3.76 -16.03
CA ARG A 68 -1.38 -4.37 -17.30
C ARG A 68 -1.44 -3.30 -18.40
N GLY A 69 -0.44 -3.29 -19.26
CA GLY A 69 -0.44 -2.38 -20.41
C GLY A 69 -0.49 -0.90 -20.02
N ARG A 70 -1.39 -0.12 -20.66
CA ARG A 70 -1.54 1.32 -20.43
C ARG A 70 -2.78 1.70 -19.62
N GLY A 71 -3.60 0.72 -19.27
CA GLY A 71 -4.85 0.92 -18.54
C GLY A 71 -4.66 0.94 -17.02
N PRO A 72 -5.76 1.08 -16.26
CA PRO A 72 -5.76 1.09 -14.81
C PRO A 72 -5.71 -0.33 -14.19
N ASP A 73 -5.72 -1.36 -14.99
CA ASP A 73 -5.72 -2.73 -14.52
C ASP A 73 -4.33 -3.15 -14.05
N MET A 74 -4.30 -3.87 -12.94
CA MET A 74 -3.07 -4.40 -12.37
C MET A 74 -3.22 -5.83 -11.88
N ASP A 75 -2.13 -6.59 -12.00
CA ASP A 75 -1.95 -7.89 -11.38
C ASP A 75 -1.20 -7.75 -10.08
N PHE A 76 -1.40 -8.68 -9.15
CA PHE A 76 -0.54 -8.85 -8.00
C PHE A 76 0.37 -10.04 -8.22
N CYS A 77 1.67 -9.80 -8.21
CA CYS A 77 2.66 -10.82 -8.54
C CYS A 77 3.56 -11.11 -7.34
N GLU A 78 3.88 -12.39 -7.15
CA GLU A 78 4.78 -12.84 -6.09
C GLU A 78 6.20 -12.34 -6.33
N VAL A 79 6.82 -11.82 -5.27
CA VAL A 79 8.22 -11.39 -5.21
C VAL A 79 8.89 -12.09 -4.06
N LYS A 80 9.94 -12.87 -4.35
CA LYS A 80 10.76 -13.60 -3.37
C LYS A 80 12.07 -12.90 -3.07
N ASP A 81 12.50 -12.02 -3.96
CA ASP A 81 13.73 -11.24 -3.85
C ASP A 81 13.47 -9.82 -4.38
N PRO A 82 13.87 -8.76 -3.65
CA PRO A 82 13.80 -7.38 -4.16
C PRO A 82 14.49 -7.17 -5.53
N GLY A 83 15.48 -7.99 -5.88
CA GLY A 83 16.15 -7.99 -7.17
C GLY A 83 15.25 -8.39 -8.36
N GLU A 84 14.10 -9.03 -8.09
CA GLU A 84 13.11 -9.38 -9.11
C GLU A 84 12.25 -8.18 -9.55
N MET A 85 12.40 -7.04 -8.90
CA MET A 85 11.70 -5.81 -9.24
C MET A 85 12.44 -5.02 -10.31
N VAL A 86 11.74 -4.62 -11.35
CA VAL A 86 12.24 -3.81 -12.47
C VAL A 86 11.62 -2.41 -12.49
N LEU A 87 12.28 -1.46 -13.12
CA LEU A 87 11.73 -0.12 -13.29
C LEU A 87 10.61 -0.14 -14.34
N SER A 88 9.42 0.29 -13.95
CA SER A 88 8.27 0.43 -14.84
C SER A 88 8.39 1.67 -15.74
N ARG A 89 7.55 1.75 -16.77
CA ARG A 89 7.45 2.94 -17.63
C ARG A 89 6.98 4.20 -16.88
N LEU A 90 6.33 4.02 -15.72
CA LEU A 90 5.82 5.11 -14.89
C LEU A 90 6.85 5.58 -13.84
N GLY A 91 8.04 4.92 -13.78
CA GLY A 91 9.14 5.31 -12.92
C GLY A 91 9.10 4.71 -11.51
N PHE A 92 8.17 3.83 -11.19
CA PHE A 92 8.19 3.02 -9.96
C PHE A 92 8.65 1.60 -10.25
N ARG A 93 9.05 0.87 -9.22
CA ARG A 93 9.47 -0.54 -9.37
C ARG A 93 8.25 -1.46 -9.38
N GLU A 94 8.25 -2.44 -10.26
CA GLU A 94 7.20 -3.47 -10.35
C GLU A 94 7.83 -4.86 -10.61
N PRO A 95 7.10 -5.95 -10.30
CA PRO A 95 7.58 -7.30 -10.57
C PRO A 95 7.88 -7.54 -12.05
N GLN A 96 8.94 -8.33 -12.34
CA GLN A 96 9.28 -8.74 -13.70
C GLN A 96 8.08 -9.42 -14.38
N ALA A 97 8.06 -9.38 -15.73
CA ALA A 97 6.98 -9.95 -16.53
C ALA A 97 6.73 -11.46 -16.26
N ARG A 98 7.76 -12.19 -15.89
CA ARG A 98 7.68 -13.64 -15.56
C ARG A 98 7.21 -13.93 -14.12
N ALA A 99 7.10 -12.91 -13.26
CA ALA A 99 6.68 -13.12 -11.87
C ALA A 99 5.28 -13.75 -11.80
N PRO A 100 5.07 -14.79 -10.96
CA PRO A 100 3.80 -15.48 -10.85
C PRO A 100 2.69 -14.54 -10.40
N VAL A 101 1.56 -14.56 -11.12
CA VAL A 101 0.36 -13.80 -10.74
C VAL A 101 -0.40 -14.60 -9.68
N VAL A 102 -0.81 -13.91 -8.63
CA VAL A 102 -1.64 -14.45 -7.55
C VAL A 102 -3.00 -13.77 -7.58
N ALA A 103 -4.04 -14.55 -7.42
CA ALA A 103 -5.41 -14.03 -7.39
C ALA A 103 -5.60 -13.05 -6.21
N VAL A 104 -6.21 -11.90 -6.49
CA VAL A 104 -6.45 -10.83 -5.50
C VAL A 104 -7.27 -11.34 -4.32
N GLU A 105 -8.19 -12.24 -4.58
CA GLU A 105 -9.07 -12.89 -3.62
C GLU A 105 -8.31 -13.71 -2.55
N LEU A 106 -7.03 -14.01 -2.77
CA LEU A 106 -6.18 -14.75 -1.83
C LEU A 106 -5.39 -13.85 -0.87
N ILE A 107 -5.38 -12.54 -1.09
CA ILE A 107 -4.64 -11.58 -0.26
C ILE A 107 -5.28 -11.49 1.12
N ASP A 108 -4.47 -11.56 2.17
CA ASP A 108 -4.91 -11.43 3.56
C ASP A 108 -4.77 -9.99 4.06
N LEU A 109 -3.69 -9.31 3.67
CA LEU A 109 -3.42 -7.92 3.99
C LEU A 109 -2.93 -7.19 2.74
N MET A 110 -3.57 -6.06 2.41
CA MET A 110 -3.13 -5.16 1.35
C MET A 110 -2.78 -3.80 1.92
N LEU A 111 -1.54 -3.36 1.70
CA LEU A 111 -1.11 -2.00 1.99
C LEU A 111 -1.34 -1.12 0.76
N LEU A 112 -1.91 0.06 0.98
CA LEU A 112 -2.29 0.98 -0.08
C LEU A 112 -1.60 2.34 0.08
N PRO A 113 -0.90 2.82 -0.96
CA PRO A 113 -0.42 4.18 -0.99
C PRO A 113 -1.56 5.15 -1.34
N GLY A 114 -1.35 6.43 -1.03
CA GLY A 114 -2.26 7.50 -1.43
C GLY A 114 -1.59 8.86 -1.43
N VAL A 115 -2.23 9.81 -2.09
CA VAL A 115 -1.85 11.23 -2.02
C VAL A 115 -2.40 11.84 -0.73
N SER A 116 -3.61 11.43 -0.33
CA SER A 116 -4.27 11.84 0.89
C SER A 116 -5.26 10.75 1.34
N PHE A 117 -5.56 10.71 2.63
CA PHE A 117 -6.58 9.88 3.24
C PHE A 117 -7.48 10.74 4.14
N ASP A 118 -8.72 10.36 4.28
CA ASP A 118 -9.60 10.97 5.29
C ASP A 118 -9.78 10.05 6.50
N ARG A 119 -10.39 10.60 7.54
CA ARG A 119 -10.65 9.87 8.79
C ARG A 119 -11.71 8.77 8.67
N GLN A 120 -12.35 8.65 7.51
CA GLN A 120 -13.30 7.58 7.21
C GLN A 120 -12.67 6.47 6.36
N GLY A 121 -11.39 6.61 6.03
CA GLY A 121 -10.62 5.62 5.28
C GLY A 121 -10.67 5.79 3.76
N PHE A 122 -11.33 6.83 3.25
CA PHE A 122 -11.29 7.11 1.82
C PHE A 122 -9.93 7.70 1.43
N ARG A 123 -9.51 7.41 0.20
CA ARG A 123 -8.21 7.86 -0.29
C ARG A 123 -8.32 8.61 -1.61
N LEU A 124 -7.46 9.59 -1.77
CA LEU A 124 -7.18 10.22 -3.05
C LEU A 124 -5.89 9.60 -3.61
N GLY A 125 -5.99 8.97 -4.78
CA GLY A 125 -4.85 8.44 -5.53
C GLY A 125 -4.35 9.41 -6.59
N PHE A 126 -3.57 8.88 -7.55
CA PHE A 126 -3.07 9.64 -8.71
C PHE A 126 -4.09 9.79 -9.85
N GLY A 127 -5.36 9.43 -9.64
CA GLY A 127 -6.42 9.57 -10.63
C GLY A 127 -6.60 8.37 -11.59
N GLY A 128 -5.83 7.30 -11.43
CA GLY A 128 -5.95 6.11 -12.28
C GLY A 128 -7.02 5.11 -11.85
N GLY A 129 -7.57 5.19 -10.64
CA GLY A 129 -8.58 4.26 -10.11
C GLY A 129 -8.12 2.79 -10.02
N CYS A 130 -6.80 2.54 -10.06
CA CYS A 130 -6.27 1.17 -10.10
C CYS A 130 -6.67 0.33 -8.89
N TYR A 131 -6.54 0.89 -7.69
CA TYR A 131 -6.91 0.20 -6.45
C TYR A 131 -8.42 0.10 -6.27
N ASP A 132 -9.22 1.06 -6.77
CA ASP A 132 -10.67 1.05 -6.65
C ASP A 132 -11.30 -0.10 -7.47
N ARG A 133 -10.61 -0.55 -8.52
CA ARG A 133 -10.97 -1.75 -9.29
C ARG A 133 -10.58 -3.07 -8.60
N VAL A 134 -9.59 -3.02 -7.72
CA VAL A 134 -9.06 -4.21 -7.03
C VAL A 134 -9.76 -4.46 -5.70
N LEU A 135 -10.01 -3.40 -4.93
CA LEU A 135 -10.55 -3.52 -3.58
C LEU A 135 -11.87 -4.29 -3.49
N PRO A 136 -12.85 -4.13 -4.41
CA PRO A 136 -14.09 -4.90 -4.38
C PRO A 136 -13.89 -6.40 -4.60
N ARG A 137 -12.74 -6.83 -5.13
CA ARG A 137 -12.41 -8.24 -5.38
C ARG A 137 -11.78 -8.93 -4.18
N LEU A 138 -11.34 -8.18 -3.19
CA LEU A 138 -10.80 -8.76 -1.96
C LEU A 138 -11.92 -9.48 -1.18
N ARG A 139 -11.52 -10.54 -0.46
CA ARG A 139 -12.44 -11.20 0.48
C ARG A 139 -12.85 -10.24 1.59
N ALA A 140 -14.04 -10.44 2.15
CA ALA A 140 -14.55 -9.61 3.25
C ALA A 140 -13.60 -9.61 4.47
N GLU A 141 -12.91 -10.72 4.73
CA GLU A 141 -11.98 -10.91 5.83
C GLU A 141 -10.60 -10.28 5.58
N ALA A 142 -10.27 -9.96 4.31
CA ALA A 142 -9.00 -9.33 3.98
C ALA A 142 -8.89 -7.96 4.63
N TRP A 143 -7.70 -7.65 5.14
CA TRP A 143 -7.40 -6.34 5.69
C TRP A 143 -6.84 -5.41 4.61
N THR A 144 -7.33 -4.18 4.62
CA THR A 144 -6.80 -3.09 3.79
C THR A 144 -6.27 -2.01 4.70
N CYS A 145 -5.02 -1.59 4.51
CA CYS A 145 -4.39 -0.57 5.32
C CYS A 145 -3.82 0.54 4.46
N GLY A 146 -4.36 1.73 4.58
CA GLY A 146 -3.76 2.93 4.02
C GLY A 146 -2.45 3.26 4.75
N VAL A 147 -1.43 3.64 4.00
CA VAL A 147 -0.11 4.01 4.52
C VAL A 147 0.19 5.43 4.09
N ALA A 148 0.38 6.32 5.06
CA ALA A 148 0.53 7.74 4.80
C ALA A 148 1.36 8.43 5.88
N TYR A 149 1.90 9.59 5.59
CA TYR A 149 2.40 10.48 6.63
C TYR A 149 1.25 11.25 7.26
N GLY A 150 1.35 11.61 8.55
CA GLY A 150 0.28 12.25 9.31
C GLY A 150 -0.30 13.49 8.63
N PHE A 151 0.53 14.28 7.94
CA PHE A 151 0.06 15.45 7.21
C PHE A 151 -0.83 15.12 5.97
N GLN A 152 -0.82 13.88 5.49
CA GLN A 152 -1.68 13.43 4.38
C GLN A 152 -3.08 13.05 4.85
N VAL A 153 -3.31 13.00 6.17
CA VAL A 153 -4.63 12.71 6.75
C VAL A 153 -5.41 14.01 6.87
N VAL A 154 -6.56 14.07 6.20
CA VAL A 154 -7.46 15.22 6.18
C VAL A 154 -8.80 14.89 6.84
N ALA A 155 -9.64 15.90 7.07
CA ALA A 155 -10.94 15.70 7.68
C ALA A 155 -11.88 14.89 6.76
N GLU A 156 -11.95 15.27 5.48
CA GLU A 156 -12.83 14.67 4.49
C GLU A 156 -12.24 14.83 3.08
N LEU A 157 -12.49 13.85 2.21
CA LEU A 157 -12.14 13.85 0.79
C LEU A 157 -13.43 13.82 -0.05
N PRO A 158 -13.41 14.38 -1.28
CA PRO A 158 -14.44 14.12 -2.27
C PRO A 158 -14.56 12.61 -2.53
N ARG A 159 -15.79 12.12 -2.73
CA ARG A 159 -16.09 10.69 -2.90
C ARG A 159 -16.90 10.44 -4.14
N GLU A 160 -16.65 9.32 -4.76
CA GLU A 160 -17.47 8.75 -5.80
C GLU A 160 -18.11 7.44 -5.31
N ALA A 161 -19.22 7.03 -5.95
CA ALA A 161 -19.99 5.86 -5.51
C ALA A 161 -19.20 4.54 -5.54
N HIS A 162 -18.11 4.49 -6.29
CA HIS A 162 -17.25 3.32 -6.41
C HIS A 162 -16.03 3.33 -5.49
N ASP A 163 -15.81 4.40 -4.73
CA ASP A 163 -14.69 4.49 -3.81
C ASP A 163 -14.87 3.52 -2.64
N VAL A 164 -13.84 2.74 -2.35
CA VAL A 164 -13.83 1.77 -1.26
C VAL A 164 -12.88 2.25 -0.17
N PRO A 165 -13.38 2.48 1.06
CA PRO A 165 -12.53 2.91 2.17
C PRO A 165 -11.60 1.77 2.62
N VAL A 166 -10.43 2.13 3.12
CA VAL A 166 -9.54 1.19 3.81
C VAL A 166 -10.08 0.89 5.21
N LYS A 167 -9.80 -0.32 5.72
CA LYS A 167 -10.20 -0.74 7.06
C LYS A 167 -9.28 -0.20 8.15
N LEU A 168 -8.04 0.11 7.80
CA LEU A 168 -7.01 0.65 8.68
C LEU A 168 -6.28 1.79 7.98
N LEU A 169 -5.77 2.72 8.76
CA LEU A 169 -4.87 3.78 8.30
C LEU A 169 -3.73 3.91 9.31
N VAL A 170 -2.49 3.92 8.83
CA VAL A 170 -1.30 4.06 9.67
C VAL A 170 -0.45 5.25 9.22
N THR A 171 0.08 5.96 10.21
CA THR A 171 1.01 7.08 10.03
C THR A 171 2.24 6.88 10.92
N GLU A 172 3.21 7.78 10.85
CA GLU A 172 4.35 7.82 11.78
C GLU A 172 3.90 7.96 13.24
N GLY A 173 2.74 8.58 13.49
CA GLY A 173 2.14 8.70 14.81
C GLY A 173 1.36 7.46 15.29
N GLY A 174 1.28 6.40 14.48
CA GLY A 174 0.53 5.18 14.76
C GLY A 174 -0.75 5.03 13.94
N PHE A 175 -1.60 4.09 14.35
CA PHE A 175 -2.89 3.84 13.68
C PHE A 175 -3.87 4.98 13.95
N VAL A 176 -4.45 5.49 12.87
CA VAL A 176 -5.53 6.49 12.91
C VAL A 176 -6.87 5.76 13.07
N PRO A 177 -7.69 6.11 14.06
CA PRO A 177 -9.02 5.52 14.21
C PRO A 177 -9.88 5.77 12.97
N ILE A 178 -10.42 4.69 12.41
CA ILE A 178 -11.43 4.73 11.34
C ILE A 178 -12.73 4.20 11.94
N PRO A 179 -13.86 4.94 11.84
CA PRO A 179 -15.15 4.46 12.28
C PRO A 179 -15.51 3.16 11.57
N ARG A 180 -15.89 2.15 12.33
CA ARG A 180 -16.48 0.94 11.74
C ARG A 180 -17.94 1.27 11.42
N GLY A 181 -18.29 1.25 10.15
CA GLY A 181 -19.70 1.34 9.73
C GLY A 181 -20.49 0.10 10.16
#